data_88a61f3603cb0aaedeb4ff3e34448bf8
#
_entry.id   88a61f3603cb0aaedeb4ff3e34448bf8
#
_cell.length_a   1.000
_cell.length_b   1.000
_cell.length_c   1.000
_cell.angle_alpha   90.00
_cell.angle_beta   90.00
_cell.angle_gamma   90.00
#
_symmetry.space_group_name_H-M   'P 1'
#
loop_
_entity.id
_entity.type
_entity.pdbx_description
1 polymer ?
#
loop_
_entity_poly.entity_id
_entity_poly.type
_entity_poly.pdbx_seq_one_letter_code
_entity_poly.pdbx_strand_id
1 'polypeptide(L)'
;MSGQSGSGVPTKIVVGTDGSPTADRAVAKAAALAQAVGAELIIVSAYNNRAPSGVAAAGISLDSGWVAAAHSAAETVAKEAGEKATAGGVANASFRAIAGEPSEALLQVTIDENADLLVVGSKGMQSTARFLLGPIANKVSRRVPCDLLIVETSE
;
A
#
# COMPACT_ATOMS: atom_id res chain seq x y z
N MET A 1 10.89 -11.02 19.91
CA MET A 1 10.29 -10.04 19.39
C MET A 1 11.03 -8.80 19.02
N SER A 2 10.54 -8.15 18.25
CA SER A 2 11.27 -7.14 17.58
C SER A 2 11.53 -5.92 18.39
N GLY A 3 12.21 -4.99 17.80
CA GLY A 3 12.70 -3.83 18.47
C GLY A 3 11.66 -2.83 18.94
N GLN A 4 10.42 -2.98 18.50
CA GLN A 4 9.41 -2.03 18.94
C GLN A 4 8.86 -2.30 20.31
N SER A 5 9.30 -3.36 20.95
CA SER A 5 8.67 -3.87 22.16
C SER A 5 8.65 -2.89 23.32
N GLY A 6 9.49 -1.92 23.37
CA GLY A 6 9.56 -1.07 24.55
C GLY A 6 8.95 0.30 24.37
N SER A 7 8.77 0.79 23.17
CA SER A 7 8.49 2.20 22.98
C SER A 7 7.05 2.51 22.60
N GLY A 8 6.38 1.59 21.93
CA GLY A 8 5.07 1.90 21.37
C GLY A 8 5.10 2.85 20.19
N VAL A 9 6.25 3.36 19.82
CA VAL A 9 6.40 4.25 18.67
C VAL A 9 6.79 3.43 17.46
N PRO A 10 6.09 3.56 16.34
CA PRO A 10 6.44 2.76 15.17
C PRO A 10 7.81 3.12 14.64
N THR A 11 8.56 2.11 14.23
CA THR A 11 9.88 2.28 13.62
C THR A 11 9.86 1.96 12.13
N LYS A 12 8.88 1.20 11.66
CA LYS A 12 8.77 0.84 10.25
C LYS A 12 7.30 0.81 9.87
N ILE A 13 6.93 1.66 8.93
CA ILE A 13 5.54 1.89 8.53
C ILE A 13 5.36 1.45 7.07
N VAL A 14 4.34 0.65 6.80
CA VAL A 14 3.96 0.27 5.44
C VAL A 14 2.65 0.97 5.09
N VAL A 15 2.56 1.50 3.87
CA VAL A 15 1.33 2.12 3.39
C VAL A 15 1.10 1.71 1.94
N GLY A 16 -0.16 1.47 1.59
CA GLY A 16 -0.54 1.12 0.23
C GLY A 16 -1.03 2.31 -0.57
N THR A 17 -0.80 2.28 -1.87
CA THR A 17 -1.34 3.30 -2.77
C THR A 17 -1.65 2.71 -4.14
N ASP A 18 -2.71 3.21 -4.76
CA ASP A 18 -3.04 2.91 -6.15
C ASP A 18 -2.93 4.16 -7.02
N GLY A 19 -2.37 5.23 -6.46
CA GLY A 19 -2.22 6.49 -7.18
C GLY A 19 -3.46 7.37 -7.17
N SER A 20 -4.55 6.93 -6.55
CA SER A 20 -5.78 7.72 -6.51
C SER A 20 -5.67 8.84 -5.49
N PRO A 21 -6.52 9.87 -5.61
CA PRO A 21 -6.53 10.95 -4.61
C PRO A 21 -6.84 10.47 -3.20
N THR A 22 -7.69 9.44 -3.06
CA THR A 22 -7.98 8.90 -1.73
C THR A 22 -6.79 8.19 -1.14
N ALA A 23 -6.04 7.44 -1.99
CA ALA A 23 -4.82 6.79 -1.53
C ALA A 23 -3.76 7.81 -1.14
N ASP A 24 -3.70 8.93 -1.85
CA ASP A 24 -2.74 9.99 -1.52
C ASP A 24 -2.93 10.51 -0.09
N ARG A 25 -4.16 10.52 0.40
CA ARG A 25 -4.42 10.94 1.78
C ARG A 25 -3.80 9.98 2.78
N ALA A 26 -3.91 8.68 2.51
CA ALA A 26 -3.31 7.67 3.38
C ALA A 26 -1.79 7.78 3.36
N VAL A 27 -1.22 7.97 2.16
CA VAL A 27 0.24 8.14 2.04
C VAL A 27 0.70 9.39 2.78
N ALA A 28 -0.03 10.49 2.64
CA ALA A 28 0.33 11.73 3.33
C ALA A 28 0.31 11.57 4.85
N LYS A 29 -0.68 10.84 5.37
CA LYS A 29 -0.75 10.59 6.81
C LYS A 29 0.42 9.72 7.26
N ALA A 30 0.71 8.66 6.52
CA ALA A 30 1.83 7.77 6.85
C ALA A 30 3.16 8.53 6.80
N ALA A 31 3.33 9.40 5.80
CA ALA A 31 4.55 10.18 5.66
C ALA A 31 4.70 11.16 6.82
N ALA A 32 3.62 11.82 7.23
CA ALA A 32 3.66 12.73 8.35
C ALA A 32 4.04 12.02 9.64
N LEU A 33 3.49 10.83 9.85
CA LEU A 33 3.85 10.02 11.02
C LEU A 33 5.31 9.60 10.96
N ALA A 34 5.77 9.09 9.82
CA ALA A 34 7.15 8.66 9.66
C ALA A 34 8.11 9.79 9.96
N GLN A 35 7.80 10.98 9.43
CA GLN A 35 8.64 12.14 9.67
C GLN A 35 8.66 12.52 11.16
N ALA A 36 7.50 12.51 11.79
CA ALA A 36 7.38 12.94 13.18
C ALA A 36 8.14 12.04 14.13
N VAL A 37 8.16 10.73 13.87
CA VAL A 37 8.79 9.77 14.79
C VAL A 37 10.10 9.20 14.28
N GLY A 38 10.53 9.60 13.08
CA GLY A 38 11.78 9.09 12.51
C GLY A 38 11.68 7.66 12.01
N ALA A 39 10.50 7.22 11.61
CA ALA A 39 10.31 5.85 11.14
C ALA A 39 10.66 5.71 9.66
N GLU A 40 11.02 4.49 9.28
CA GLU A 40 11.16 4.13 7.89
C GLU A 40 9.77 3.99 7.28
N LEU A 41 9.60 4.46 6.04
CA LEU A 41 8.32 4.38 5.34
C LEU A 41 8.50 3.53 4.10
N ILE A 42 7.65 2.52 3.94
CA ILE A 42 7.64 1.64 2.76
C ILE A 42 6.30 1.80 2.06
N ILE A 43 6.34 2.25 0.83
CA ILE A 43 5.15 2.50 0.03
C ILE A 43 4.96 1.35 -0.94
N VAL A 44 3.77 0.77 -0.96
CA VAL A 44 3.48 -0.42 -1.76
C VAL A 44 2.38 -0.12 -2.76
N SER A 45 2.62 -0.46 -4.02
CA SER A 45 1.59 -0.44 -5.05
C SER A 45 1.47 -1.84 -5.61
N ALA A 46 0.26 -2.39 -5.60
CA ALA A 46 0.01 -3.73 -6.10
C ALA A 46 -0.41 -3.67 -7.56
N TYR A 47 -0.07 -4.70 -8.32
CA TYR A 47 -0.53 -4.80 -9.69
C TYR A 47 -0.98 -6.22 -9.98
N ASN A 48 -1.93 -6.32 -10.92
CA ASN A 48 -2.49 -7.60 -11.31
C ASN A 48 -1.56 -8.26 -12.33
N ASN A 49 -1.12 -9.48 -12.02
CA ASN A 49 -0.26 -10.23 -12.93
C ASN A 49 -1.00 -11.36 -13.65
N ARG A 50 -2.34 -11.34 -13.59
CA ARG A 50 -3.16 -12.32 -14.27
C ARG A 50 -3.82 -11.71 -15.48
N ALA A 51 -4.01 -12.52 -16.53
CA ALA A 51 -4.73 -12.08 -17.70
C ALA A 51 -6.16 -11.69 -17.31
N PRO A 52 -6.70 -10.61 -17.92
CA PRO A 52 -8.10 -10.26 -17.67
C PRO A 52 -9.04 -11.39 -18.07
N SER A 53 -10.16 -11.49 -17.35
CA SER A 53 -11.21 -12.47 -17.68
C SER A 53 -11.66 -12.32 -19.12
N GLY A 54 -11.80 -13.44 -19.81
CA GLY A 54 -12.28 -13.46 -21.17
C GLY A 54 -11.18 -13.39 -22.22
N VAL A 55 -10.00 -12.89 -21.89
CA VAL A 55 -8.90 -12.84 -22.86
C VAL A 55 -8.45 -14.24 -23.23
N ALA A 56 -8.20 -15.07 -22.21
CA ALA A 56 -7.79 -16.45 -22.44
C ALA A 56 -8.92 -17.25 -23.10
N ALA A 57 -10.15 -17.01 -22.67
CA ALA A 57 -11.32 -17.69 -23.24
C ALA A 57 -11.53 -17.32 -24.69
N ALA A 58 -11.12 -16.11 -25.10
CA ALA A 58 -11.20 -15.68 -26.48
C ALA A 58 -10.06 -16.19 -27.35
N GLY A 59 -9.13 -16.94 -26.76
CA GLY A 59 -7.99 -17.49 -27.50
C GLY A 59 -6.92 -16.45 -27.79
N ILE A 60 -6.95 -15.33 -27.14
CA ILE A 60 -5.95 -14.28 -27.34
C ILE A 60 -4.72 -14.63 -26.52
N SER A 61 -3.58 -14.65 -27.20
CA SER A 61 -2.31 -14.91 -26.54
C SER A 61 -1.76 -13.60 -25.96
N LEU A 62 -1.47 -13.58 -24.66
CA LEU A 62 -0.82 -12.44 -24.04
C LEU A 62 0.65 -12.79 -23.85
N ASP A 63 1.52 -11.95 -24.37
CA ASP A 63 2.93 -12.09 -24.05
C ASP A 63 3.20 -11.45 -22.68
N SER A 64 4.45 -11.52 -22.24
CA SER A 64 4.83 -10.98 -20.96
C SER A 64 4.84 -9.45 -20.93
N GLY A 65 4.63 -8.81 -22.08
CA GLY A 65 4.68 -7.36 -22.16
C GLY A 65 3.62 -6.66 -21.30
N TRP A 66 2.42 -7.25 -21.23
CA TRP A 66 1.38 -6.60 -20.44
C TRP A 66 1.66 -6.70 -18.93
N VAL A 67 2.29 -7.78 -18.49
CA VAL A 67 2.69 -7.91 -17.09
C VAL A 67 3.79 -6.90 -16.77
N ALA A 68 4.77 -6.77 -17.68
CA ALA A 68 5.82 -5.79 -17.51
C ALA A 68 5.27 -4.37 -17.47
N ALA A 69 4.25 -4.07 -18.31
CA ALA A 69 3.61 -2.77 -18.30
C ALA A 69 2.87 -2.51 -16.99
N ALA A 70 2.18 -3.51 -16.47
CA ALA A 70 1.47 -3.40 -15.19
C ALA A 70 2.45 -3.16 -14.04
N HIS A 71 3.55 -3.90 -14.03
CA HIS A 71 4.60 -3.71 -13.03
C HIS A 71 5.17 -2.29 -13.11
N SER A 72 5.48 -1.84 -14.32
CA SER A 72 6.06 -0.52 -14.53
C SER A 72 5.12 0.59 -14.06
N ALA A 73 3.82 0.44 -14.34
CA ALA A 73 2.83 1.42 -13.91
C ALA A 73 2.74 1.48 -12.38
N ALA A 74 2.72 0.32 -11.72
CA ALA A 74 2.67 0.26 -10.27
C ALA A 74 3.95 0.84 -9.66
N GLU A 75 5.08 0.53 -10.27
CA GLU A 75 6.36 1.05 -9.80
C GLU A 75 6.39 2.58 -9.89
N THR A 76 5.88 3.14 -10.97
CA THR A 76 5.81 4.59 -11.13
C THR A 76 4.95 5.22 -10.03
N VAL A 77 3.79 4.62 -9.75
CA VAL A 77 2.90 5.10 -8.70
C VAL A 77 3.61 5.11 -7.35
N ALA A 78 4.24 3.99 -7.01
CA ALA A 78 4.92 3.87 -5.71
C ALA A 78 6.13 4.80 -5.63
N LYS A 79 6.88 4.90 -6.71
CA LYS A 79 8.06 5.75 -6.77
C LYS A 79 7.70 7.22 -6.59
N GLU A 80 6.67 7.69 -7.29
CA GLU A 80 6.25 9.07 -7.17
C GLU A 80 5.78 9.39 -5.76
N ALA A 81 5.06 8.46 -5.14
CA ALA A 81 4.65 8.65 -3.74
C ALA A 81 5.85 8.70 -2.81
N GLY A 82 6.86 7.87 -3.07
CA GLY A 82 8.09 7.88 -2.29
C GLY A 82 8.87 9.16 -2.43
N GLU A 83 8.94 9.69 -3.65
CA GLU A 83 9.63 10.96 -3.90
C GLU A 83 8.92 12.12 -3.19
N LYS A 84 7.60 12.10 -3.21
CA LYS A 84 6.81 13.10 -2.51
C LYS A 84 7.05 13.04 -1.00
N ALA A 85 7.09 11.83 -0.45
CA ALA A 85 7.34 11.64 0.97
C ALA A 85 8.73 12.17 1.34
N THR A 86 9.73 11.84 0.55
CA THR A 86 11.09 12.32 0.78
C THR A 86 11.17 13.84 0.70
N ALA A 87 10.53 14.43 -0.31
CA ALA A 87 10.51 15.88 -0.45
C ALA A 87 9.80 16.54 0.73
N GLY A 88 8.84 15.85 1.35
CA GLY A 88 8.13 16.35 2.50
C GLY A 88 8.85 16.16 3.83
N GLY A 89 10.01 15.50 3.84
CA GLY A 89 10.82 15.40 5.05
C GLY A 89 11.02 14.00 5.62
N VAL A 90 10.50 12.96 4.95
CA VAL A 90 10.74 11.58 5.42
C VAL A 90 12.19 11.23 5.11
N ALA A 91 12.94 10.85 6.14
CA ALA A 91 14.36 10.59 5.98
C ALA A 91 14.65 9.27 5.26
N ASN A 92 13.79 8.27 5.45
CA ASN A 92 14.04 6.94 4.91
C ASN A 92 12.75 6.40 4.30
N ALA A 93 12.55 6.66 3.02
CA ALA A 93 11.38 6.19 2.27
C ALA A 93 11.81 5.27 1.15
N SER A 94 11.12 4.16 1.00
CA SER A 94 11.34 3.24 -0.11
C SER A 94 10.00 2.84 -0.71
N PHE A 95 10.03 2.18 -1.85
CA PHE A 95 8.82 1.79 -2.54
C PHE A 95 8.94 0.38 -3.09
N ARG A 96 7.78 -0.25 -3.29
CA ARG A 96 7.68 -1.61 -3.83
C ARG A 96 6.52 -1.68 -4.80
N ALA A 97 6.72 -2.35 -5.92
CA ALA A 97 5.62 -2.77 -6.80
C ALA A 97 5.48 -4.28 -6.62
N ILE A 98 4.32 -4.73 -6.19
CA ILE A 98 4.11 -6.12 -5.80
C ILE A 98 2.98 -6.71 -6.62
N ALA A 99 3.24 -7.87 -7.24
CA ALA A 99 2.22 -8.58 -7.99
C ALA A 99 1.19 -9.18 -7.02
N GLY A 100 -0.07 -9.05 -7.36
CA GLY A 100 -1.12 -9.72 -6.61
C GLY A 100 -2.23 -8.79 -6.18
N GLU A 101 -3.14 -9.34 -5.42
CA GLU A 101 -4.29 -8.62 -4.90
C GLU A 101 -3.81 -7.64 -3.82
N PRO A 102 -4.33 -6.41 -3.79
CA PRO A 102 -3.75 -5.36 -2.93
C PRO A 102 -3.65 -5.70 -1.45
N SER A 103 -4.69 -6.30 -0.87
CA SER A 103 -4.63 -6.61 0.56
C SER A 103 -3.59 -7.69 0.85
N GLU A 104 -3.46 -8.67 -0.04
CA GLU A 104 -2.44 -9.71 0.11
C GLU A 104 -1.03 -9.14 -0.04
N ALA A 105 -0.85 -8.25 -1.01
CA ALA A 105 0.45 -7.62 -1.22
C ALA A 105 0.87 -6.81 0.00
N LEU A 106 -0.06 -6.05 0.56
CA LEU A 106 0.22 -5.24 1.75
C LEU A 106 0.58 -6.11 2.95
N LEU A 107 -0.18 -7.19 3.16
CA LEU A 107 0.10 -8.10 4.27
C LEU A 107 1.45 -8.76 4.09
N GLN A 108 1.78 -9.16 2.87
CA GLN A 108 3.05 -9.82 2.61
C GLN A 108 4.24 -8.91 2.90
N VAL A 109 4.17 -7.66 2.43
CA VAL A 109 5.26 -6.71 2.70
C VAL A 109 5.35 -6.43 4.20
N THR A 110 4.22 -6.28 4.87
CA THR A 110 4.20 -6.03 6.31
C THR A 110 4.91 -7.16 7.06
N ILE A 111 4.64 -8.40 6.67
CA ILE A 111 5.28 -9.56 7.29
C ILE A 111 6.76 -9.62 6.93
N ASP A 112 7.08 -9.52 5.66
CA ASP A 112 8.46 -9.67 5.17
C ASP A 112 9.38 -8.61 5.75
N GLU A 113 8.87 -7.40 5.91
CA GLU A 113 9.66 -6.28 6.42
C GLU A 113 9.61 -6.18 7.95
N ASN A 114 8.81 -7.02 8.58
CA ASN A 114 8.63 -6.97 10.02
C ASN A 114 8.19 -5.56 10.47
N ALA A 115 7.24 -5.00 9.73
CA ALA A 115 6.74 -3.66 10.02
C ALA A 115 5.89 -3.67 11.28
N ASP A 116 5.88 -2.54 11.97
CA ASP A 116 5.11 -2.44 13.20
C ASP A 116 3.88 -1.54 13.08
N LEU A 117 3.67 -0.97 11.89
CA LEU A 117 2.42 -0.23 11.59
C LEU A 117 2.09 -0.37 10.12
N LEU A 118 0.84 -0.74 9.83
CA LEU A 118 0.31 -0.74 8.47
C LEU A 118 -0.73 0.37 8.38
N VAL A 119 -0.64 1.20 7.34
CA VAL A 119 -1.55 2.32 7.13
C VAL A 119 -2.33 2.06 5.84
N VAL A 120 -3.64 2.15 5.91
CA VAL A 120 -4.51 2.02 4.73
C VAL A 120 -5.59 3.09 4.78
N GLY A 121 -6.15 3.42 3.62
CA GLY A 121 -7.31 4.29 3.56
C GLY A 121 -8.57 3.56 3.99
N SER A 122 -9.51 4.29 4.53
CA SER A 122 -10.77 3.69 4.98
C SER A 122 -11.59 3.15 3.82
N LYS A 123 -11.49 3.79 2.66
CA LYS A 123 -12.24 3.41 1.47
C LYS A 123 -11.37 3.55 0.24
N GLY A 124 -11.55 2.62 -0.69
CA GLY A 124 -10.91 2.73 -1.97
C GLY A 124 -11.68 3.68 -2.89
N MET A 125 -11.13 3.90 -4.07
CA MET A 125 -11.71 4.79 -5.06
C MET A 125 -13.11 4.36 -5.49
N GLN A 126 -13.39 3.06 -5.45
CA GLN A 126 -14.66 2.51 -5.90
C GLN A 126 -15.73 2.47 -4.82
N SER A 127 -15.39 2.75 -3.58
CA SER A 127 -16.34 2.60 -2.49
C SER A 127 -17.24 3.81 -2.37
N THR A 128 -18.55 3.56 -2.29
CA THR A 128 -19.54 4.60 -2.08
C THR A 128 -20.24 4.47 -0.73
N ALA A 129 -20.01 3.37 -0.02
CA ALA A 129 -20.67 3.11 1.24
C ALA A 129 -20.08 3.99 2.34
N ARG A 130 -20.94 4.79 2.96
CA ARG A 130 -20.48 5.85 3.83
C ARG A 130 -19.86 5.37 5.15
N PHE A 131 -20.42 4.30 5.72
CA PHE A 131 -20.01 3.84 7.05
C PHE A 131 -19.33 2.49 7.03
N LEU A 132 -19.04 1.96 5.84
CA LEU A 132 -18.38 0.66 5.72
C LEU A 132 -16.94 0.86 5.28
N LEU A 133 -16.08 0.00 5.78
CA LEU A 133 -14.70 -0.02 5.32
C LEU A 133 -14.64 -0.54 3.91
N GLY A 134 -13.71 -0.01 3.11
CA GLY A 134 -13.45 -0.54 1.79
C GLY A 134 -12.88 -1.95 1.87
N PRO A 135 -12.82 -2.64 0.72
CA PRO A 135 -12.40 -4.04 0.74
C PRO A 135 -10.99 -4.28 1.25
N ILE A 136 -10.07 -3.38 0.95
CA ILE A 136 -8.69 -3.55 1.40
C ILE A 136 -8.60 -3.39 2.91
N ALA A 137 -9.17 -2.30 3.45
CA ALA A 137 -9.15 -2.07 4.90
C ALA A 137 -9.84 -3.19 5.65
N ASN A 138 -10.96 -3.68 5.11
CA ASN A 138 -11.69 -4.76 5.74
C ASN A 138 -10.87 -6.04 5.80
N LYS A 139 -10.22 -6.40 4.69
CA LYS A 139 -9.41 -7.62 4.65
C LYS A 139 -8.19 -7.55 5.54
N VAL A 140 -7.44 -6.45 5.46
CA VAL A 140 -6.22 -6.37 6.25
C VAL A 140 -6.53 -6.30 7.74
N SER A 141 -7.65 -5.69 8.13
CA SER A 141 -7.99 -5.57 9.55
C SER A 141 -8.14 -6.92 10.24
N ARG A 142 -8.43 -7.96 9.48
CA ARG A 142 -8.62 -9.30 10.04
C ARG A 142 -7.34 -10.11 10.14
N ARG A 143 -6.27 -9.69 9.47
CA ARG A 143 -5.08 -10.52 9.31
C ARG A 143 -3.78 -9.82 9.63
N VAL A 144 -3.80 -8.50 9.82
CA VAL A 144 -2.55 -7.75 10.01
C VAL A 144 -1.86 -8.21 11.31
N PRO A 145 -0.53 -8.44 11.24
CA PRO A 145 0.21 -8.94 12.42
C PRO A 145 0.72 -7.83 13.33
N CYS A 146 0.38 -6.59 13.06
CA CYS A 146 0.88 -5.44 13.81
C CYS A 146 -0.24 -4.41 13.95
N ASP A 147 0.08 -3.23 14.44
CA ASP A 147 -0.89 -2.15 14.54
C ASP A 147 -1.36 -1.71 13.16
N LEU A 148 -2.60 -1.31 13.08
CA LEU A 148 -3.23 -0.87 11.84
C LEU A 148 -3.83 0.51 12.05
N LEU A 149 -3.47 1.44 11.17
CA LEU A 149 -4.11 2.75 11.14
C LEU A 149 -4.96 2.85 9.89
N ILE A 150 -6.25 3.10 10.07
CA ILE A 150 -7.18 3.30 8.97
C ILE A 150 -7.43 4.79 8.85
N VAL A 151 -6.95 5.38 7.76
CA VAL A 151 -7.06 6.81 7.53
C VAL A 151 -8.39 7.11 6.86
N GLU A 152 -9.12 8.07 7.39
CA GLU A 152 -10.39 8.47 6.77
C GLU A 152 -10.11 9.14 5.44
N THR A 153 -10.54 8.51 4.36
CA THR A 153 -10.27 8.96 3.00
C THR A 153 -11.54 9.30 2.22
N SER A 154 -12.71 9.17 2.81
CA SER A 154 -13.95 9.53 2.12
C SER A 154 -14.07 11.03 2.00
N GLU A 155 -14.75 11.48 0.94
CA GLU A 155 -14.98 12.90 0.71
C GLU A 155 -16.09 13.43 1.57
#